data_24d3c66eef81c4b842d030f2f63a33d4
#
_entry.id   24d3c66eef81c4b842d030f2f63a33d4
#
_cell.length_a   1.000
_cell.length_b   1.000
_cell.length_c   1.000
_cell.angle_alpha   90.00
_cell.angle_beta   90.00
_cell.angle_gamma   90.00
#
_symmetry.space_group_name_H-M   'P 1'
#
loop_
_entity.id
_entity.type
_entity.pdbx_description
1 polymer ?
#
loop_
_entity_poly.entity_id
_entity_poly.type
_entity_poly.pdbx_seq_one_letter_code
_entity_poly.pdbx_strand_id
1 'polypeptide(L)'
;RFLVSYRKPGSESYGICEFDPSEKKLGRQIYSDPRYNVVDAVIAVRHDRPKNLPSEVDMHVKTGLIMCQNINVFNAELPRSFHETHKARRIEVVGVDTTYGVVDVEEDGSFYLKVIADTPFRIKTIDDNGNLISGPCSWLWLRPNERRGCVGCHEDPELVPRNLLSIAVTKDPVIIPVHIGEIKEKIVELE
;
A
#
# COMPACT_ATOMS: atom_id res chain seq x y z
N ARG A 1 26.55 -5.01 21.93
CA ARG A 1 26.53 -6.35 21.33
C ARG A 1 25.21 -6.56 20.61
N PHE A 2 25.27 -7.31 19.52
CA PHE A 2 24.09 -7.70 18.74
C PHE A 2 23.91 -9.21 18.77
N LEU A 3 22.68 -9.67 18.51
CA LEU A 3 22.42 -11.05 18.12
C LEU A 3 22.37 -11.09 16.59
N VAL A 4 23.10 -12.03 16.01
CA VAL A 4 23.17 -12.19 14.55
C VAL A 4 22.91 -13.64 14.19
N SER A 5 22.20 -13.86 13.09
CA SER A 5 22.09 -15.17 12.47
C SER A 5 23.35 -15.42 11.65
N TYR A 6 24.08 -16.45 11.99
CA TYR A 6 25.35 -16.77 11.35
C TYR A 6 25.48 -18.28 11.08
N ARG A 7 25.93 -18.61 9.89
CA ARG A 7 26.26 -20.00 9.52
C ARG A 7 27.77 -20.22 9.58
N LYS A 8 28.19 -21.02 10.52
CA LYS A 8 29.61 -21.38 10.63
C LYS A 8 30.08 -22.15 9.40
N PRO A 9 31.35 -22.00 9.00
CA PRO A 9 31.94 -22.86 7.98
C PRO A 9 31.77 -24.35 8.35
N GLY A 10 31.23 -25.15 7.43
CA GLY A 10 30.95 -26.56 7.65
C GLY A 10 29.61 -26.87 8.36
N SER A 11 28.82 -25.88 8.72
CA SER A 11 27.46 -26.09 9.23
C SER A 11 26.45 -26.00 8.11
N GLU A 12 25.40 -26.84 8.14
CA GLU A 12 24.29 -26.82 7.17
C GLU A 12 23.23 -25.76 7.53
N SER A 13 23.15 -25.37 8.81
CA SER A 13 22.12 -24.46 9.31
C SER A 13 22.70 -23.17 9.91
N TYR A 14 21.88 -22.12 9.93
CA TYR A 14 22.16 -20.88 10.65
C TYR A 14 21.86 -21.08 12.15
N GLY A 15 22.69 -20.46 13.00
CA GLY A 15 22.46 -20.35 14.42
C GLY A 15 22.57 -18.90 14.88
N ILE A 16 22.16 -18.62 16.10
CA ILE A 16 22.26 -17.30 16.71
C ILE A 16 23.56 -17.17 17.46
N CYS A 17 24.30 -16.12 17.14
CA CYS A 17 25.60 -15.79 17.78
C CYS A 17 25.58 -14.36 18.31
N GLU A 18 26.36 -14.11 19.34
CA GLU A 18 26.72 -12.74 19.72
C GLU A 18 27.67 -12.15 18.67
N PHE A 19 27.55 -10.86 18.42
CA PHE A 19 28.47 -10.09 17.58
C PHE A 19 28.84 -8.79 18.26
N ASP A 20 30.13 -8.53 18.33
CA ASP A 20 30.67 -7.26 18.80
C ASP A 20 31.09 -6.41 17.61
N PRO A 21 30.34 -5.30 17.32
CA PRO A 21 30.63 -4.44 16.17
C PRO A 21 31.89 -3.62 16.34
N SER A 22 32.31 -3.35 17.60
CA SER A 22 33.51 -2.55 17.88
C SER A 22 34.77 -3.34 17.56
N GLU A 23 34.77 -4.61 17.93
CA GLU A 23 35.87 -5.53 17.66
C GLU A 23 35.70 -6.27 16.31
N LYS A 24 34.57 -6.09 15.64
CA LYS A 24 34.18 -6.84 14.43
C LYS A 24 34.30 -8.36 14.59
N LYS A 25 33.94 -8.87 15.76
CA LYS A 25 34.18 -10.25 16.14
C LYS A 25 32.89 -10.97 16.53
N LEU A 26 32.74 -12.19 16.04
CA LEU A 26 31.74 -13.12 16.53
C LEU A 26 32.11 -13.63 17.92
N GLY A 27 31.16 -13.56 18.83
CA GLY A 27 31.26 -14.10 20.17
C GLY A 27 30.68 -15.51 20.28
N ARG A 28 30.05 -15.75 21.43
CA ARG A 28 29.49 -17.07 21.77
C ARG A 28 28.29 -17.38 20.90
N GLN A 29 28.17 -18.64 20.46
CA GLN A 29 26.91 -19.16 19.90
C GLN A 29 25.89 -19.34 21.02
N ILE A 30 24.76 -18.71 20.87
CA ILE A 30 23.64 -18.73 21.84
C ILE A 30 22.77 -19.95 21.63
N TYR A 31 22.38 -20.18 20.35
CA TYR A 31 21.52 -21.28 20.00
C TYR A 31 21.76 -21.74 18.55
N SER A 32 21.58 -23.02 18.29
CA SER A 32 21.51 -23.59 16.93
C SER A 32 20.72 -24.89 16.95
N ASP A 33 20.10 -25.19 15.82
CA ASP A 33 19.48 -26.50 15.56
C ASP A 33 20.06 -27.05 14.25
N PRO A 34 20.57 -28.29 14.24
CA PRO A 34 21.16 -28.85 13.00
C PRO A 34 20.12 -29.12 11.90
N ARG A 35 18.84 -29.20 12.23
CA ARG A 35 17.77 -29.51 11.29
C ARG A 35 17.10 -28.27 10.72
N TYR A 36 17.25 -27.10 11.35
CA TYR A 36 16.54 -25.89 10.97
C TYR A 36 17.46 -24.67 11.00
N ASN A 37 17.20 -23.73 10.09
CA ASN A 37 17.82 -22.42 10.16
C ASN A 37 17.18 -21.62 11.29
N VAL A 38 18.01 -21.11 12.19
CA VAL A 38 17.57 -20.21 13.27
C VAL A 38 17.92 -18.79 12.87
N VAL A 39 16.89 -17.98 12.64
CA VAL A 39 17.00 -16.59 12.16
C VAL A 39 16.14 -15.66 13.01
N ASP A 40 16.35 -14.35 12.87
CA ASP A 40 15.50 -13.29 13.44
C ASP A 40 15.34 -13.37 14.98
N ALA A 41 16.43 -13.61 15.70
CA ALA A 41 16.40 -13.64 17.15
C ALA A 41 16.11 -12.24 17.73
N VAL A 42 15.15 -12.19 18.65
CA VAL A 42 14.77 -10.99 19.39
C VAL A 42 14.96 -11.22 20.87
N ILE A 43 15.55 -10.24 21.56
CA ILE A 43 15.71 -10.29 23.02
C ILE A 43 14.37 -9.88 23.66
N ALA A 44 13.77 -10.79 24.39
CA ALA A 44 12.56 -10.50 25.14
C ALA A 44 12.92 -9.78 26.46
N VAL A 45 12.99 -8.48 26.40
CA VAL A 45 13.24 -7.62 27.57
C VAL A 45 12.15 -6.55 27.68
N ARG A 46 11.97 -6.03 28.88
CA ARG A 46 11.11 -4.86 29.06
C ARG A 46 11.77 -3.66 28.40
N HIS A 47 11.07 -2.98 27.49
CA HIS A 47 11.53 -1.77 26.82
C HIS A 47 10.40 -0.75 26.81
N ASP A 48 10.76 0.50 26.64
CA ASP A 48 9.79 1.57 26.46
C ASP A 48 9.00 1.36 25.17
N ARG A 49 7.72 1.60 25.22
CA ARG A 49 6.89 1.58 24.02
C ARG A 49 7.38 2.66 23.05
N PRO A 50 7.50 2.35 21.75
CA PRO A 50 7.72 3.39 20.75
C PRO A 50 6.63 4.46 20.87
N LYS A 51 6.97 5.71 20.64
CA LYS A 51 5.98 6.77 20.55
C LYS A 51 4.98 6.42 19.45
N ASN A 52 3.72 6.33 19.80
CA ASN A 52 2.66 6.17 18.81
C ASN A 52 2.44 7.50 18.10
N LEU A 53 2.38 7.47 16.77
CA LEU A 53 1.84 8.60 16.02
C LEU A 53 0.35 8.71 16.34
N PRO A 54 -0.19 9.94 16.41
CA PRO A 54 -1.63 10.13 16.54
C PRO A 54 -2.34 9.35 15.43
N SER A 55 -3.40 8.62 15.79
CA SER A 55 -4.24 7.94 14.81
C SER A 55 -5.15 8.97 14.14
N GLU A 56 -5.23 8.93 12.82
CA GLU A 56 -6.24 9.70 12.06
C GLU A 56 -7.62 9.05 12.09
N VAL A 57 -7.72 7.82 12.61
CA VAL A 57 -8.99 7.09 12.67
C VAL A 57 -9.96 7.78 13.61
N ASP A 58 -11.12 8.14 13.07
CA ASP A 58 -12.26 8.68 13.80
C ASP A 58 -13.49 7.83 13.47
N MET A 59 -13.99 7.09 14.47
CA MET A 59 -15.12 6.19 14.29
C MET A 59 -16.47 6.88 14.03
N HIS A 60 -16.53 8.20 14.20
CA HIS A 60 -17.71 9.00 13.85
C HIS A 60 -17.77 9.27 12.35
N VAL A 61 -16.62 9.30 11.67
CA VAL A 61 -16.54 9.44 10.21
C VAL A 61 -16.76 8.09 9.54
N LYS A 62 -17.65 8.01 8.57
CA LYS A 62 -18.02 6.74 7.90
C LYS A 62 -17.31 6.55 6.55
N THR A 63 -16.41 7.43 6.23
CA THR A 63 -15.67 7.41 4.96
C THR A 63 -14.18 7.50 5.18
N GLY A 64 -13.41 7.11 4.16
CA GLY A 64 -11.98 7.35 4.06
C GLY A 64 -11.63 7.98 2.72
N LEU A 65 -10.44 8.52 2.62
CA LEU A 65 -9.93 9.19 1.42
C LEU A 65 -8.75 8.41 0.84
N ILE A 66 -8.76 8.18 -0.46
CA ILE A 66 -7.64 7.59 -1.18
C ILE A 66 -7.26 8.48 -2.37
N MET A 67 -5.99 8.77 -2.48
CA MET A 67 -5.40 9.54 -3.56
C MET A 67 -4.30 8.74 -4.24
N CYS A 68 -4.22 8.80 -5.55
CA CYS A 68 -3.10 8.31 -6.33
C CYS A 68 -2.46 9.47 -7.09
N GLN A 69 -1.14 9.59 -7.03
CA GLN A 69 -0.43 10.66 -7.73
C GLN A 69 -0.45 10.48 -9.24
N ASN A 70 -0.23 9.24 -9.71
CA ASN A 70 -0.29 8.94 -11.13
C ASN A 70 -0.49 7.44 -11.36
N ILE A 71 -1.69 7.04 -11.74
CA ILE A 71 -2.06 5.64 -12.01
C ILE A 71 -1.25 5.00 -13.14
N ASN A 72 -0.61 5.82 -13.98
CA ASN A 72 0.23 5.38 -15.10
C ASN A 72 1.70 5.15 -14.71
N VAL A 73 2.06 5.29 -13.44
CA VAL A 73 3.36 4.84 -12.92
C VAL A 73 3.24 3.38 -12.54
N PHE A 74 3.87 2.53 -13.35
CA PHE A 74 3.94 1.08 -13.17
C PHE A 74 5.35 0.67 -12.79
N ASN A 75 5.48 -0.51 -12.18
CA ASN A 75 6.76 -1.12 -11.90
C ASN A 75 7.60 -1.29 -13.19
N ALA A 76 8.91 -1.05 -13.06
CA ALA A 76 9.88 -1.06 -14.15
C ALA A 76 10.04 -2.40 -14.91
N GLU A 77 9.41 -3.48 -14.41
CA GLU A 77 9.46 -4.80 -15.07
C GLU A 77 8.68 -4.88 -16.38
N LEU A 78 7.75 -3.94 -16.63
CA LEU A 78 7.03 -3.89 -17.88
C LEU A 78 7.82 -3.08 -18.93
N PRO A 79 7.82 -3.50 -20.22
CA PRO A 79 8.50 -2.79 -21.28
C PRO A 79 8.04 -1.34 -21.38
N ARG A 80 8.97 -0.42 -21.59
CA ARG A 80 8.68 1.03 -21.73
C ARG A 80 7.64 1.32 -22.83
N SER A 81 7.68 0.55 -23.92
CA SER A 81 6.69 0.61 -24.99
C SER A 81 5.26 0.31 -24.52
N PHE A 82 5.08 -0.55 -23.52
CA PHE A 82 3.77 -0.82 -22.94
C PHE A 82 3.21 0.42 -22.24
N HIS A 83 4.03 1.11 -21.47
CA HIS A 83 3.63 2.32 -20.72
C HIS A 83 3.31 3.51 -21.63
N GLU A 84 3.94 3.58 -22.80
CA GLU A 84 3.72 4.67 -23.77
C GLU A 84 2.41 4.49 -24.56
N THR A 85 2.02 3.24 -24.79
CA THR A 85 0.84 2.89 -25.60
C THR A 85 -0.42 2.61 -24.80
N HIS A 86 -0.30 2.28 -23.52
CA HIS A 86 -1.43 1.87 -22.67
C HIS A 86 -1.56 2.81 -21.47
N LYS A 87 -2.12 3.99 -21.71
CA LYS A 87 -2.42 4.94 -20.63
C LYS A 87 -3.82 4.72 -20.09
N ALA A 88 -3.91 4.52 -18.79
CA ALA A 88 -5.18 4.57 -18.08
C ALA A 88 -5.75 5.99 -18.12
N ARG A 89 -6.99 6.09 -18.52
CA ARG A 89 -7.79 7.32 -18.55
C ARG A 89 -8.93 7.27 -17.55
N ARG A 90 -9.31 6.08 -17.16
CA ARG A 90 -10.36 5.83 -16.18
C ARG A 90 -9.96 4.70 -15.25
N ILE A 91 -10.54 4.71 -14.09
CA ILE A 91 -10.49 3.60 -13.14
C ILE A 91 -11.91 3.07 -12.92
N GLU A 92 -12.05 1.76 -12.83
CA GLU A 92 -13.26 1.10 -12.37
C GLU A 92 -13.04 0.64 -10.93
N VAL A 93 -13.89 1.10 -10.02
CA VAL A 93 -13.88 0.70 -8.62
C VAL A 93 -14.91 -0.41 -8.43
N VAL A 94 -14.42 -1.59 -8.04
CA VAL A 94 -15.22 -2.83 -7.97
C VAL A 94 -15.32 -3.28 -6.52
N GLY A 95 -16.54 -3.46 -6.05
CA GLY A 95 -16.85 -4.07 -4.75
C GLY A 95 -16.88 -5.60 -4.84
N VAL A 96 -17.36 -6.25 -3.77
CA VAL A 96 -17.44 -7.72 -3.68
C VAL A 96 -18.40 -8.27 -4.73
N ASP A 97 -19.60 -7.71 -4.80
CA ASP A 97 -20.70 -8.23 -5.63
C ASP A 97 -21.15 -7.26 -6.73
N THR A 98 -20.54 -6.08 -6.80
CA THR A 98 -20.97 -5.02 -7.73
C THR A 98 -19.85 -4.06 -8.07
N THR A 99 -19.99 -3.35 -9.18
CA THR A 99 -19.17 -2.20 -9.54
C THR A 99 -19.68 -0.96 -8.82
N TYR A 100 -18.80 -0.28 -8.09
CA TYR A 100 -19.10 0.96 -7.37
C TYR A 100 -19.09 2.18 -8.31
N GLY A 101 -18.44 2.08 -9.46
CA GLY A 101 -18.47 3.10 -10.50
C GLY A 101 -17.17 3.18 -11.30
N VAL A 102 -17.23 4.00 -12.33
CA VAL A 102 -16.11 4.36 -13.18
C VAL A 102 -15.81 5.83 -12.99
N VAL A 103 -14.53 6.16 -12.79
CA VAL A 103 -14.06 7.52 -12.52
C VAL A 103 -12.97 7.87 -13.53
N ASP A 104 -13.07 9.05 -14.12
CA ASP A 104 -12.02 9.59 -14.97
C ASP A 104 -10.80 9.96 -14.10
N VAL A 105 -9.60 9.69 -14.61
CA VAL A 105 -8.36 10.19 -13.99
C VAL A 105 -8.01 11.54 -14.60
N GLU A 106 -7.30 12.35 -13.85
CA GLU A 106 -6.84 13.65 -14.31
C GLU A 106 -5.77 13.51 -15.41
N GLU A 107 -5.47 14.61 -16.08
CA GLU A 107 -4.47 14.62 -17.17
C GLU A 107 -3.08 14.13 -16.73
N ASP A 108 -2.72 14.40 -15.47
CA ASP A 108 -1.47 13.91 -14.85
C ASP A 108 -1.55 12.44 -14.41
N GLY A 109 -2.71 11.79 -14.59
CA GLY A 109 -2.96 10.41 -14.18
C GLY A 109 -3.38 10.29 -12.70
N SER A 110 -3.61 11.38 -12.01
CA SER A 110 -4.02 11.36 -10.61
C SER A 110 -5.52 11.12 -10.46
N PHE A 111 -5.91 10.59 -9.30
CA PHE A 111 -7.30 10.51 -8.86
C PHE A 111 -7.41 10.73 -7.35
N TYR A 112 -8.59 11.16 -6.90
CA TYR A 112 -8.89 11.38 -5.51
C TYR A 112 -10.32 10.92 -5.21
N LEU A 113 -10.46 9.92 -4.34
CA LEU A 113 -11.73 9.28 -4.03
C LEU A 113 -12.07 9.41 -2.54
N LYS A 114 -13.36 9.57 -2.27
CA LYS A 114 -13.98 9.39 -0.95
C LYS A 114 -14.78 8.08 -1.00
N VAL A 115 -14.36 7.10 -0.20
CA VAL A 115 -14.94 5.74 -0.20
C VAL A 115 -15.55 5.42 1.15
N ILE A 116 -16.53 4.51 1.17
CA ILE A 116 -17.12 4.01 2.43
C ILE A 116 -16.03 3.29 3.22
N ALA A 117 -15.90 3.64 4.50
CA ALA A 117 -14.93 3.02 5.40
C ALA A 117 -15.28 1.54 5.67
N ASP A 118 -14.26 0.74 5.98
CA ASP A 118 -14.36 -0.68 6.30
C ASP A 118 -15.07 -1.53 5.22
N THR A 119 -15.14 -1.01 3.99
CA THR A 119 -15.78 -1.66 2.85
C THR A 119 -14.73 -2.04 1.82
N PRO A 120 -14.54 -3.33 1.53
CA PRO A 120 -13.53 -3.78 0.56
C PRO A 120 -13.87 -3.37 -0.86
N PHE A 121 -12.86 -2.92 -1.59
CA PHE A 121 -12.95 -2.62 -3.02
C PHE A 121 -11.65 -2.98 -3.75
N ARG A 122 -11.72 -3.03 -5.07
CA ARG A 122 -10.58 -3.21 -5.98
C ARG A 122 -10.60 -2.13 -7.04
N ILE A 123 -9.46 -1.87 -7.64
CA ILE A 123 -9.33 -0.92 -8.74
C ILE A 123 -8.86 -1.68 -9.99
N LYS A 124 -9.51 -1.39 -11.12
CA LYS A 124 -9.06 -1.73 -12.46
C LYS A 124 -8.74 -0.45 -13.20
N THR A 125 -7.76 -0.49 -14.07
CA THR A 125 -7.41 0.62 -14.96
C THR A 125 -7.89 0.33 -16.37
N ILE A 126 -8.52 1.30 -16.99
CA ILE A 126 -9.10 1.19 -18.33
C ILE A 126 -8.67 2.36 -19.22
N ASP A 127 -8.54 2.09 -20.51
CA ASP A 127 -8.20 3.09 -21.53
C ASP A 127 -9.42 3.92 -21.98
N ASP A 128 -9.21 4.81 -22.93
CA ASP A 128 -10.29 5.63 -23.52
C ASP A 128 -11.38 4.79 -24.21
N ASN A 129 -11.03 3.61 -24.72
CA ASN A 129 -11.94 2.72 -25.43
C ASN A 129 -12.70 1.77 -24.50
N GLY A 130 -12.38 1.79 -23.19
CA GLY A 130 -12.96 0.90 -22.20
C GLY A 130 -12.23 -0.46 -22.08
N ASN A 131 -11.08 -0.61 -22.70
CA ASN A 131 -10.28 -1.83 -22.57
C ASN A 131 -9.55 -1.86 -21.25
N LEU A 132 -9.52 -3.04 -20.63
CA LEU A 132 -8.76 -3.28 -19.42
C LEU A 132 -7.26 -3.17 -19.70
N ILE A 133 -6.56 -2.30 -18.96
CA ILE A 133 -5.09 -2.20 -18.99
C ILE A 133 -4.49 -3.07 -17.89
N SER A 134 -4.98 -2.93 -16.65
CA SER A 134 -4.47 -3.67 -15.51
C SER A 134 -5.55 -3.85 -14.43
N GLY A 135 -5.39 -4.89 -13.64
CA GLY A 135 -6.27 -5.19 -12.50
C GLY A 135 -7.24 -6.35 -12.74
N PRO A 136 -8.14 -6.60 -11.80
CA PRO A 136 -8.26 -5.87 -10.55
C PRO A 136 -7.05 -6.08 -9.63
N CYS A 137 -6.65 -5.01 -8.93
CA CYS A 137 -5.62 -5.08 -7.91
C CYS A 137 -6.05 -5.94 -6.70
N SER A 138 -5.21 -6.07 -5.70
CA SER A 138 -5.57 -6.68 -4.42
C SER A 138 -6.73 -5.94 -3.76
N TRP A 139 -7.42 -6.61 -2.82
CA TRP A 139 -8.45 -5.97 -2.03
C TRP A 139 -7.87 -4.84 -1.18
N LEU A 140 -8.52 -3.68 -1.26
CA LEU A 140 -8.26 -2.49 -0.49
C LEU A 140 -9.46 -2.18 0.40
N TRP A 141 -9.23 -1.59 1.54
CA TRP A 141 -10.24 -0.95 2.38
C TRP A 141 -9.57 0.19 3.15
N LEU A 142 -10.33 1.16 3.57
CA LEU A 142 -9.88 2.27 4.41
C LEU A 142 -10.62 2.21 5.74
N ARG A 143 -9.92 2.57 6.82
CA ARG A 143 -10.55 2.76 8.12
C ARG A 143 -11.33 4.09 8.15
N PRO A 144 -12.26 4.26 9.09
CA PRO A 144 -12.93 5.52 9.30
C PRO A 144 -11.97 6.70 9.41
N ASN A 145 -12.17 7.73 8.58
CA ASN A 145 -11.33 8.92 8.46
C ASN A 145 -9.87 8.67 7.98
N GLU A 146 -9.53 7.47 7.57
CA GLU A 146 -8.19 7.18 7.05
C GLU A 146 -7.94 7.94 5.74
N ARG A 147 -6.71 8.47 5.61
CA ARG A 147 -6.20 9.08 4.38
C ARG A 147 -5.06 8.24 3.85
N ARG A 148 -5.20 7.73 2.65
CA ARG A 148 -4.18 6.91 2.00
C ARG A 148 -3.70 7.55 0.71
N GLY A 149 -2.39 7.67 0.58
CA GLY A 149 -1.73 8.10 -0.67
C GLY A 149 -1.07 6.92 -1.36
N CYS A 150 -1.23 6.83 -2.68
CA CYS A 150 -0.49 5.95 -3.56
C CYS A 150 0.33 6.80 -4.53
N VAL A 151 1.55 6.38 -4.84
CA VAL A 151 2.39 7.07 -5.83
C VAL A 151 1.98 6.68 -7.24
N GLY A 152 1.75 5.39 -7.46
CA GLY A 152 1.31 4.81 -8.73
C GLY A 152 0.60 3.49 -8.54
N CYS A 153 0.36 2.79 -9.65
CA CYS A 153 -0.16 1.43 -9.66
C CYS A 153 1.04 0.48 -9.81
N HIS A 154 1.37 -0.27 -8.76
CA HIS A 154 2.56 -1.13 -8.74
C HIS A 154 3.88 -0.37 -8.93
N GLU A 155 4.01 0.78 -8.25
CA GLU A 155 5.28 1.51 -8.20
C GLU A 155 6.39 0.67 -7.56
N ASP A 156 7.61 0.96 -7.96
CA ASP A 156 8.80 0.39 -7.33
C ASP A 156 8.97 1.05 -5.94
N PRO A 157 8.92 0.27 -4.84
CA PRO A 157 9.06 0.80 -3.49
C PRO A 157 10.46 1.40 -3.19
N GLU A 158 11.46 1.11 -4.02
CA GLU A 158 12.80 1.66 -3.88
C GLU A 158 12.95 3.03 -4.58
N LEU A 159 12.01 3.41 -5.44
CA LEU A 159 12.03 4.71 -6.09
C LEU A 159 11.39 5.77 -5.20
N VAL A 160 12.13 6.85 -4.97
CA VAL A 160 11.59 8.02 -4.29
C VAL A 160 10.54 8.68 -5.18
N PRO A 161 9.29 8.86 -4.71
CA PRO A 161 8.27 9.52 -5.51
C PRO A 161 8.66 10.95 -5.82
N ARG A 162 8.29 11.44 -7.00
CA ARG A 162 8.43 12.86 -7.35
C ARG A 162 7.50 13.66 -6.45
N ASN A 163 8.02 14.67 -5.80
CA ASN A 163 7.23 15.58 -4.96
C ASN A 163 6.44 16.55 -5.87
N LEU A 164 5.35 16.07 -6.45
CA LEU A 164 4.47 16.82 -7.34
C LEU A 164 3.12 17.00 -6.67
N LEU A 165 2.55 18.19 -6.81
CA LEU A 165 1.15 18.43 -6.45
C LEU A 165 0.26 17.83 -7.55
N SER A 166 -0.48 16.80 -7.20
CA SER A 166 -1.41 16.14 -8.12
C SER A 166 -2.62 17.02 -8.41
N ILE A 167 -3.10 17.03 -9.65
CA ILE A 167 -4.28 17.81 -10.05
C ILE A 167 -5.50 17.38 -9.24
N ALA A 168 -5.68 16.09 -9.02
CA ALA A 168 -6.84 15.55 -8.33
C ALA A 168 -7.06 16.13 -6.91
N VAL A 169 -5.99 16.46 -6.15
CA VAL A 169 -6.14 17.02 -4.79
C VAL A 169 -6.50 18.51 -4.78
N THR A 170 -6.51 19.17 -5.93
CA THR A 170 -7.00 20.55 -6.05
C THR A 170 -8.52 20.62 -6.22
N LYS A 171 -9.17 19.45 -6.33
CA LYS A 171 -10.62 19.28 -6.52
C LYS A 171 -11.20 18.50 -5.35
N ASP A 172 -12.52 18.55 -5.21
CA ASP A 172 -13.22 17.69 -4.26
C ASP A 172 -13.08 16.21 -4.65
N PRO A 173 -12.95 15.30 -3.68
CA PRO A 173 -12.87 13.88 -3.97
C PRO A 173 -14.15 13.34 -4.61
N VAL A 174 -13.99 12.46 -5.59
CA VAL A 174 -15.14 11.75 -6.19
C VAL A 174 -15.67 10.75 -5.18
N ILE A 175 -16.98 10.85 -4.89
CA ILE A 175 -17.63 9.96 -3.90
C ILE A 175 -17.96 8.63 -4.58
N ILE A 176 -17.54 7.53 -3.96
CA ILE A 176 -17.78 6.16 -4.39
C ILE A 176 -18.62 5.44 -3.33
N PRO A 177 -19.72 4.77 -3.73
CA PRO A 177 -20.20 4.45 -5.09
C PRO A 177 -20.83 5.64 -5.83
N VAL A 178 -20.61 5.68 -7.16
CA VAL A 178 -21.11 6.77 -8.02
C VAL A 178 -22.62 6.64 -8.29
N HIS A 179 -23.17 5.42 -8.29
CA HIS A 179 -24.49 5.11 -8.87
C HIS A 179 -25.51 4.44 -7.95
N ILE A 180 -25.40 4.55 -6.65
CA ILE A 180 -26.42 4.01 -5.77
C ILE A 180 -27.10 5.19 -5.07
N GLY A 181 -28.24 5.63 -5.62
CA GLY A 181 -29.03 6.76 -5.10
C GLY A 181 -29.33 6.65 -3.59
N GLU A 182 -29.65 5.44 -3.13
CA GLU A 182 -29.91 5.15 -1.72
C GLU A 182 -28.67 5.24 -0.81
N ILE A 183 -27.46 5.08 -1.35
CA ILE A 183 -26.20 5.19 -0.58
C ILE A 183 -25.72 6.63 -0.55
N LYS A 184 -25.99 7.44 -1.57
CA LYS A 184 -25.71 8.88 -1.51
C LYS A 184 -26.45 9.55 -0.36
N GLU A 185 -27.73 9.21 -0.18
CA GLU A 185 -28.52 9.72 0.96
C GLU A 185 -27.90 9.28 2.29
N LYS A 186 -27.47 8.02 2.42
CA LYS A 186 -26.82 7.53 3.64
C LYS A 186 -25.44 8.17 3.93
N ILE A 187 -24.68 8.54 2.92
CA ILE A 187 -23.39 9.23 3.13
C ILE A 187 -23.63 10.68 3.59
N VAL A 188 -24.63 11.34 3.03
CA VAL A 188 -25.01 12.72 3.41
C VAL A 188 -25.65 12.76 4.81
N GLU A 189 -26.44 11.75 5.18
CA GLU A 189 -27.02 11.63 6.52
C GLU A 189 -26.02 11.26 7.62
N LEU A 190 -24.80 10.84 7.24
CA LEU A 190 -23.75 10.40 8.17
C LEU A 190 -22.64 11.46 8.38
N GLU A 191 -22.71 12.61 7.70
CA GLU A 191 -21.88 13.80 7.90
C GLU A 191 -22.59 14.81 8.81
#